data_bb47dd03a7ba13e3b759a0ad66b36788
#
_entry.id   bb47dd03a7ba13e3b759a0ad66b36788
#
_cell.length_a   1.000
_cell.length_b   1.000
_cell.length_c   1.000
_cell.angle_alpha   90.00
_cell.angle_beta   90.00
_cell.angle_gamma   90.00
#
_symmetry.space_group_name_H-M   'P 1'
#
loop_
_entity.id
_entity.type
_entity.pdbx_description
1 polymer ?
#
loop_
_entity_poly.entity_id
_entity_poly.type
_entity_poly.pdbx_seq_one_letter_code
_entity_poly.pdbx_strand_id
1 'polypeptide(L)'
;MTQNGRGREGFVEEQRQQVPPPSPPPEVIPPERKQARPGVAKAAPPPELEQSPADQPEIEADQWPIRVKLLYKAIRNNKNEEIREVTLREPRAGDINRYGNPVRVNQDGDVVIDERKMTYIMAALSDVLPPFIEMMDPRDWNSVAYRLRRFFLPDPAAW
;
A
#
# COMPACT_ATOMS: atom_id res chain seq x y z
N MET A 1 64.23 9.48 29.89
CA MET A 1 64.20 8.23 30.66
C MET A 1 62.83 7.63 30.55
N THR A 2 62.84 6.54 29.92
CA THR A 2 62.21 5.22 30.06
C THR A 2 60.78 5.16 29.61
N GLN A 3 60.59 4.47 28.59
CA GLN A 3 60.34 3.08 28.19
C GLN A 3 58.85 2.79 27.99
N ASN A 4 58.51 2.50 26.79
CA ASN A 4 58.17 1.19 26.24
C ASN A 4 56.98 0.45 26.88
N GLY A 5 55.94 0.28 26.13
CA GLY A 5 54.86 -0.69 26.36
C GLY A 5 54.21 -1.06 25.05
N ARG A 6 54.83 -2.00 24.30
CA ARG A 6 54.19 -2.69 23.18
C ARG A 6 53.17 -3.68 23.72
N GLY A 7 51.91 -3.44 23.48
CA GLY A 7 50.84 -4.43 23.59
C GLY A 7 50.47 -4.94 22.19
N ARG A 8 50.98 -6.11 21.83
CA ARG A 8 50.51 -6.94 20.75
C ARG A 8 49.19 -7.58 21.19
N GLU A 9 48.11 -7.15 20.69
CA GLU A 9 46.88 -7.92 20.80
C GLU A 9 46.65 -8.70 19.53
N GLY A 10 46.59 -10.04 19.72
CA GLY A 10 46.50 -11.02 18.66
C GLY A 10 45.20 -10.94 17.93
N PHE A 11 45.29 -10.96 16.63
CA PHE A 11 44.18 -11.22 15.70
C PHE A 11 43.73 -12.67 15.91
N VAL A 12 42.60 -12.85 16.59
CA VAL A 12 41.91 -14.14 16.61
C VAL A 12 41.10 -14.21 15.33
N GLU A 13 41.64 -14.93 14.38
CA GLU A 13 41.00 -15.31 13.15
C GLU A 13 39.88 -16.32 13.48
N GLU A 14 38.67 -15.81 13.66
CA GLU A 14 37.47 -16.62 13.88
C GLU A 14 37.11 -17.32 12.58
N GLN A 15 37.51 -18.58 12.48
CA GLN A 15 37.12 -19.49 11.42
C GLN A 15 35.60 -19.59 11.38
N ARG A 16 34.96 -18.86 10.45
CA ARG A 16 33.56 -19.07 10.09
C ARG A 16 33.43 -20.47 9.53
N GLN A 17 32.94 -21.39 10.33
CA GLN A 17 32.45 -22.68 9.88
C GLN A 17 31.37 -22.43 8.83
N GLN A 18 31.70 -22.75 7.59
CA GLN A 18 30.73 -22.81 6.50
C GLN A 18 29.77 -23.96 6.79
N VAL A 19 28.57 -23.61 7.23
CA VAL A 19 27.46 -24.54 7.31
C VAL A 19 27.01 -24.82 5.88
N PRO A 20 27.04 -26.07 5.40
CA PRO A 20 26.56 -26.39 4.07
C PRO A 20 25.05 -26.10 3.96
N PRO A 21 24.59 -25.64 2.78
CA PRO A 21 23.18 -25.35 2.59
C PRO A 21 22.32 -26.61 2.77
N PRO A 22 21.12 -26.48 3.36
CA PRO A 22 20.21 -27.61 3.52
C PRO A 22 19.79 -28.15 2.14
N SER A 23 19.79 -29.49 2.05
CA SER A 23 19.36 -30.21 0.85
C SER A 23 17.90 -29.87 0.50
N PRO A 24 17.56 -29.74 -0.79
CA PRO A 24 16.19 -29.49 -1.20
C PRO A 24 15.29 -30.67 -0.80
N PRO A 25 14.02 -30.38 -0.43
CA PRO A 25 13.07 -31.42 -0.08
C PRO A 25 12.78 -32.32 -1.31
N PRO A 26 12.46 -33.61 -1.09
CA PRO A 26 12.17 -34.53 -2.18
C PRO A 26 10.92 -34.10 -2.93
N GLU A 27 11.06 -34.07 -4.24
CA GLU A 27 10.01 -33.78 -5.20
C GLU A 27 8.92 -34.84 -5.11
N VAL A 28 7.77 -34.47 -4.56
CA VAL A 28 6.58 -35.34 -4.49
C VAL A 28 5.95 -35.35 -5.88
N ILE A 29 6.21 -36.43 -6.63
CA ILE A 29 5.56 -36.70 -7.91
C ILE A 29 4.06 -37.03 -7.62
N PRO A 30 3.09 -36.28 -8.18
CA PRO A 30 1.69 -36.64 -8.03
C PRO A 30 1.38 -37.92 -8.82
N PRO A 31 0.55 -38.83 -8.29
CA PRO A 31 0.17 -40.04 -9.02
C PRO A 31 -0.67 -39.70 -10.25
N GLU A 32 -0.24 -40.25 -11.36
CA GLU A 32 -0.89 -40.19 -12.66
C GLU A 32 -2.34 -40.67 -12.59
N ARG A 33 -3.29 -39.74 -12.73
CA ARG A 33 -4.71 -40.07 -12.80
C ARG A 33 -5.02 -40.63 -14.18
N LYS A 34 -5.21 -41.94 -14.23
CA LYS A 34 -5.75 -42.67 -15.41
C LYS A 34 -7.04 -42.00 -15.89
N GLN A 35 -6.99 -41.63 -17.15
CA GLN A 35 -8.15 -41.17 -17.92
C GLN A 35 -9.14 -42.33 -18.09
N ALA A 36 -10.34 -42.17 -17.58
CA ALA A 36 -11.50 -42.93 -18.03
C ALA A 36 -12.47 -41.92 -18.69
N ARG A 37 -12.56 -41.96 -20.00
CA ARG A 37 -13.74 -41.54 -20.74
C ARG A 37 -14.72 -42.73 -20.73
N PRO A 38 -16.05 -42.53 -20.58
CA PRO A 38 -16.88 -42.01 -21.67
C PRO A 38 -18.14 -41.22 -21.18
N GLY A 39 -18.79 -40.55 -22.08
CA GLY A 39 -20.19 -40.11 -21.91
C GLY A 39 -20.43 -38.65 -22.21
N VAL A 40 -20.68 -38.39 -23.50
CA VAL A 40 -21.25 -37.16 -23.99
C VAL A 40 -22.65 -36.99 -23.40
N ALA A 41 -22.76 -36.10 -22.43
CA ALA A 41 -24.05 -35.50 -22.10
C ALA A 41 -23.93 -34.00 -22.36
N LYS A 42 -24.71 -33.55 -23.34
CA LYS A 42 -24.86 -32.17 -23.75
C LYS A 42 -25.51 -31.40 -22.62
N ALA A 43 -24.66 -30.86 -21.72
CA ALA A 43 -25.12 -29.97 -20.68
C ALA A 43 -25.43 -28.61 -21.31
N ALA A 44 -26.63 -28.11 -21.10
CA ALA A 44 -27.05 -26.77 -21.45
C ALA A 44 -26.09 -25.73 -20.83
N PRO A 45 -25.81 -24.60 -21.50
CA PRO A 45 -25.01 -23.55 -20.95
C PRO A 45 -25.64 -23.06 -19.62
N PRO A 46 -24.86 -22.77 -18.60
CA PRO A 46 -25.38 -22.14 -17.38
C PRO A 46 -26.03 -20.81 -17.78
N PRO A 47 -27.13 -20.42 -17.10
CA PRO A 47 -27.73 -19.12 -17.38
C PRO A 47 -26.66 -18.05 -17.14
N GLU A 48 -26.38 -17.34 -18.23
CA GLU A 48 -25.61 -16.12 -18.21
C GLU A 48 -26.35 -15.19 -17.24
N LEU A 49 -25.76 -15.00 -16.04
CA LEU A 49 -26.19 -13.94 -15.14
C LEU A 49 -25.91 -12.65 -15.91
N GLU A 50 -26.94 -12.16 -16.58
CA GLU A 50 -26.98 -10.80 -17.10
C GLU A 50 -26.79 -9.88 -15.90
N GLN A 51 -25.52 -9.56 -15.60
CA GLN A 51 -25.20 -8.46 -14.75
C GLN A 51 -25.66 -7.21 -15.48
N SER A 52 -26.84 -6.73 -15.10
CA SER A 52 -27.38 -5.46 -15.57
C SER A 52 -26.30 -4.39 -15.40
N PRO A 53 -26.05 -3.56 -16.45
CA PRO A 53 -25.08 -2.46 -16.37
C PRO A 53 -25.40 -1.43 -15.29
N ALA A 54 -26.57 -1.54 -14.63
CA ALA A 54 -27.03 -0.65 -13.59
C ALA A 54 -26.41 -0.90 -12.19
N ASP A 55 -25.72 -2.04 -11.97
CA ASP A 55 -25.13 -2.40 -10.68
C ASP A 55 -23.61 -2.19 -10.60
N GLN A 56 -23.00 -1.59 -11.61
CA GLN A 56 -21.66 -1.06 -11.43
C GLN A 56 -21.80 0.21 -10.57
N PRO A 57 -21.17 0.28 -9.38
CA PRO A 57 -21.16 1.53 -8.66
C PRO A 57 -20.56 2.56 -9.63
N GLU A 58 -21.40 3.52 -10.06
CA GLU A 58 -20.92 4.71 -10.74
C GLU A 58 -19.79 5.24 -9.85
N ILE A 59 -18.57 5.15 -10.36
CA ILE A 59 -17.42 5.74 -9.71
C ILE A 59 -17.65 7.22 -9.87
N GLU A 60 -18.39 7.78 -8.91
CA GLU A 60 -18.58 9.22 -8.83
C GLU A 60 -17.21 9.86 -8.96
N ALA A 61 -17.02 10.62 -10.02
CA ALA A 61 -15.84 11.44 -10.22
C ALA A 61 -15.66 12.21 -8.91
N ASP A 62 -14.52 12.06 -8.26
CA ASP A 62 -14.25 12.58 -6.92
C ASP A 62 -14.67 14.06 -6.86
N GLN A 63 -15.87 14.31 -6.33
CA GLN A 63 -16.35 15.66 -6.13
C GLN A 63 -15.66 16.22 -4.90
N TRP A 64 -14.94 17.29 -5.10
CA TRP A 64 -14.29 18.02 -4.02
C TRP A 64 -15.28 18.90 -3.26
N PRO A 65 -15.18 18.98 -1.93
CA PRO A 65 -14.23 18.30 -1.06
C PRO A 65 -14.55 16.82 -0.83
N ILE A 66 -13.52 15.97 -0.78
CA ILE A 66 -13.67 14.55 -0.43
C ILE A 66 -13.88 14.42 1.07
N ARG A 67 -14.96 13.76 1.49
CA ARG A 67 -15.26 13.49 2.90
C ARG A 67 -15.09 12.00 3.18
N VAL A 68 -14.29 11.66 4.19
CA VAL A 68 -14.05 10.29 4.62
C VAL A 68 -14.38 10.13 6.08
N LYS A 69 -15.35 9.27 6.40
CA LYS A 69 -15.68 8.92 7.78
C LYS A 69 -14.60 7.99 8.36
N LEU A 70 -14.16 8.28 9.57
CA LEU A 70 -13.27 7.43 10.35
C LEU A 70 -14.12 6.41 11.09
N LEU A 71 -13.92 5.14 10.76
CA LEU A 71 -14.77 4.05 11.27
C LEU A 71 -14.21 3.45 12.56
N TYR A 72 -12.90 3.48 12.73
CA TYR A 72 -12.22 2.76 13.80
C TYR A 72 -11.79 3.68 14.94
N LYS A 73 -11.20 4.81 14.64
CA LYS A 73 -10.68 5.70 15.67
C LYS A 73 -10.86 7.16 15.28
N ALA A 74 -11.50 7.93 16.15
CA ALA A 74 -11.52 9.38 16.00
C ALA A 74 -10.12 9.96 16.21
N ILE A 75 -9.81 11.03 15.49
CA ILE A 75 -8.58 11.80 15.67
C ILE A 75 -8.91 13.18 16.25
N ARG A 76 -7.88 13.94 16.62
CA ARG A 76 -8.05 15.32 17.08
C ARG A 76 -7.68 16.30 15.98
N ASN A 77 -8.39 17.41 15.94
CA ASN A 77 -8.03 18.54 15.08
C ASN A 77 -7.07 19.51 15.79
N ASN A 78 -6.67 20.56 15.11
CA ASN A 78 -5.76 21.59 15.64
C ASN A 78 -6.32 22.35 16.85
N LYS A 79 -7.64 22.28 17.09
CA LYS A 79 -8.33 22.84 18.25
C LYS A 79 -8.50 21.84 19.39
N ASN A 80 -7.90 20.64 19.27
CA ASN A 80 -8.02 19.54 20.21
C ASN A 80 -9.44 18.94 20.31
N GLU A 81 -10.29 19.20 19.32
CA GLU A 81 -11.63 18.62 19.21
C GLU A 81 -11.54 17.24 18.54
N GLU A 82 -12.36 16.30 19.00
CA GLU A 82 -12.47 14.98 18.40
C GLU A 82 -13.25 15.05 17.09
N ILE A 83 -12.65 14.55 16.00
CA ILE A 83 -13.28 14.46 14.70
C ILE A 83 -13.37 13.00 14.22
N ARG A 84 -14.50 12.68 13.62
CA ARG A 84 -14.78 11.36 13.03
C ARG A 84 -14.95 11.40 11.51
N GLU A 85 -14.66 12.54 10.92
CA GLU A 85 -14.69 12.72 9.48
C GLU A 85 -13.54 13.63 9.07
N VAL A 86 -12.79 13.19 8.07
CA VAL A 86 -11.74 13.99 7.46
C VAL A 86 -12.26 14.54 6.15
N THR A 87 -12.21 15.85 6.02
CA THR A 87 -12.60 16.56 4.80
C THR A 87 -11.35 17.04 4.09
N LEU A 88 -11.11 16.56 2.89
CA LEU A 88 -9.96 16.92 2.07
C LEU A 88 -10.38 17.94 1.01
N ARG A 89 -9.70 19.06 0.95
CA ARG A 89 -9.81 19.98 -0.19
C ARG A 89 -9.06 19.46 -1.40
N GLU A 90 -9.38 19.99 -2.57
CA GLU A 90 -8.65 19.67 -3.79
C GLU A 90 -7.15 20.02 -3.68
N PRO A 91 -6.23 19.11 -4.07
CA PRO A 91 -4.80 19.37 -4.11
C PRO A 91 -4.45 20.48 -5.11
N ARG A 92 -3.46 21.29 -4.75
CA ARG A 92 -2.91 22.35 -5.62
C ARG A 92 -1.47 22.03 -5.97
N ALA A 93 -0.98 22.59 -7.06
CA ALA A 93 0.43 22.46 -7.46
C ALA A 93 1.41 22.84 -6.33
N GLY A 94 1.05 23.82 -5.50
CA GLY A 94 1.83 24.21 -4.32
C GLY A 94 1.97 23.12 -3.26
N ASP A 95 0.96 22.25 -3.11
CA ASP A 95 1.02 21.13 -2.17
C ASP A 95 2.04 20.09 -2.68
N ILE A 96 2.01 19.79 -3.98
CA ILE A 96 2.96 18.86 -4.61
C ILE A 96 4.39 19.43 -4.56
N ASN A 97 4.58 20.73 -4.81
CA ASN A 97 5.89 21.37 -4.74
C ASN A 97 6.47 21.31 -3.32
N ARG A 98 5.63 21.42 -2.30
CA ARG A 98 6.05 21.42 -0.89
C ARG A 98 6.31 20.03 -0.34
N TYR A 99 5.47 19.05 -0.65
CA TYR A 99 5.51 17.72 -0.05
C TYR A 99 5.95 16.62 -1.02
N GLY A 100 6.01 16.92 -2.31
CA GLY A 100 6.28 15.96 -3.39
C GLY A 100 5.04 15.16 -3.78
N ASN A 101 5.13 14.47 -4.93
CA ASN A 101 4.06 13.55 -5.33
C ASN A 101 4.09 12.29 -4.45
N PRO A 102 2.98 11.94 -3.76
CA PRO A 102 2.91 10.78 -2.88
C PRO A 102 2.73 9.46 -3.64
N VAL A 103 2.38 9.52 -4.93
CA VAL A 103 2.12 8.33 -5.75
C VAL A 103 3.10 8.29 -6.90
N ARG A 104 3.68 7.12 -7.14
CA ARG A 104 4.61 6.87 -8.26
C ARG A 104 4.23 5.57 -8.93
N VAL A 105 4.50 5.49 -10.22
CA VAL A 105 4.46 4.23 -10.96
C VAL A 105 5.91 3.78 -11.11
N ASN A 106 6.21 2.54 -10.71
CA ASN A 106 7.55 1.95 -10.87
C ASN A 106 7.77 1.47 -12.32
N GLN A 107 8.94 0.92 -12.59
CA GLN A 107 9.30 0.44 -13.93
C GLN A 107 8.45 -0.79 -14.36
N ASP A 108 7.93 -1.52 -13.40
CA ASP A 108 7.09 -2.70 -13.61
C ASP A 108 5.61 -2.33 -13.81
N GLY A 109 5.26 -1.06 -13.72
CA GLY A 109 3.90 -0.55 -13.85
C GLY A 109 3.11 -0.55 -12.54
N ASP A 110 3.70 -0.94 -11.41
CA ASP A 110 3.01 -0.96 -10.13
C ASP A 110 2.89 0.44 -9.52
N VAL A 111 1.77 0.68 -8.89
CA VAL A 111 1.50 1.91 -8.17
C VAL A 111 2.09 1.82 -6.76
N VAL A 112 3.09 2.64 -6.48
CA VAL A 112 3.76 2.74 -5.18
C VAL A 112 3.33 4.02 -4.48
N ILE A 113 2.91 3.90 -3.24
CA ILE A 113 2.55 5.02 -2.38
C ILE A 113 3.71 5.29 -1.42
N ASP A 114 4.15 6.54 -1.34
CA ASP A 114 5.06 7.04 -0.32
C ASP A 114 4.18 7.49 0.87
N GLU A 115 4.10 6.63 1.89
CA GLU A 115 3.18 6.82 3.03
C GLU A 115 3.48 8.12 3.78
N ARG A 116 4.74 8.48 3.90
CA ARG A 116 5.13 9.72 4.59
C ARG A 116 4.64 10.95 3.84
N LYS A 117 4.87 11.02 2.54
CA LYS A 117 4.37 12.14 1.72
C LYS A 117 2.86 12.16 1.69
N MET A 118 2.23 10.99 1.60
CA MET A 118 0.77 10.86 1.64
C MET A 118 0.21 11.43 2.94
N THR A 119 0.80 11.11 4.09
CA THR A 119 0.42 11.65 5.40
C THR A 119 0.53 13.18 5.45
N TYR A 120 1.64 13.76 4.95
CA TYR A 120 1.81 15.21 4.92
C TYR A 120 0.82 15.89 3.97
N ILE A 121 0.53 15.30 2.82
CA ILE A 121 -0.49 15.82 1.90
C ILE A 121 -1.87 15.74 2.53
N MET A 122 -2.26 14.61 3.12
CA MET A 122 -3.52 14.50 3.85
C MET A 122 -3.67 15.59 4.90
N ALA A 123 -2.62 15.82 5.70
CA ALA A 123 -2.59 16.87 6.71
C ALA A 123 -2.82 18.25 6.11
N ALA A 124 -2.12 18.58 5.03
CA ALA A 124 -2.24 19.86 4.35
C ALA A 124 -3.62 20.07 3.69
N LEU A 125 -4.24 18.99 3.19
CA LEU A 125 -5.55 19.07 2.53
C LEU A 125 -6.71 19.09 3.52
N SER A 126 -6.54 18.50 4.71
CA SER A 126 -7.58 18.45 5.75
C SER A 126 -7.45 19.56 6.79
N ASP A 127 -6.41 20.39 6.72
CA ASP A 127 -6.07 21.39 7.75
C ASP A 127 -5.90 20.77 9.15
N VAL A 128 -5.42 19.51 9.18
CA VAL A 128 -5.10 18.77 10.41
C VAL A 128 -3.58 18.63 10.50
N LEU A 129 -3.00 18.83 11.67
CA LEU A 129 -1.54 18.69 11.83
C LEU A 129 -1.08 17.25 11.56
N PRO A 130 0.08 17.04 10.92
CA PRO A 130 0.60 15.71 10.59
C PRO A 130 0.59 14.71 11.76
N PRO A 131 0.98 15.07 13.00
CA PRO A 131 0.94 14.13 14.12
C PRO A 131 -0.44 13.56 14.42
N PHE A 132 -1.51 14.29 14.15
CA PHE A 132 -2.86 13.77 14.35
C PHE A 132 -3.27 12.80 13.25
N ILE A 133 -2.80 13.01 12.02
CA ILE A 133 -2.98 12.03 10.93
C ILE A 133 -2.16 10.76 11.20
N GLU A 134 -0.95 10.88 11.75
CA GLU A 134 -0.11 9.75 12.15
C GLU A 134 -0.73 8.91 13.28
N MET A 135 -1.58 9.51 14.10
CA MET A 135 -2.33 8.82 15.18
C MET A 135 -3.61 8.14 14.70
N MET A 136 -3.95 8.25 13.42
CA MET A 136 -5.12 7.60 12.81
C MET A 136 -4.99 6.08 12.85
N ASP A 137 -6.13 5.38 12.90
CA ASP A 137 -6.12 3.92 12.70
C ASP A 137 -5.62 3.61 11.28
N PRO A 138 -4.72 2.62 11.10
CA PRO A 138 -4.18 2.29 9.77
C PRO A 138 -5.25 1.98 8.72
N ARG A 139 -6.39 1.43 9.11
CA ARG A 139 -7.50 1.12 8.19
C ARG A 139 -8.20 2.38 7.71
N ASP A 140 -8.40 3.34 8.61
CA ASP A 140 -8.95 4.64 8.27
C ASP A 140 -7.97 5.43 7.39
N TRP A 141 -6.67 5.40 7.75
CA TRP A 141 -5.61 6.02 6.96
C TRP A 141 -5.58 5.47 5.52
N ASN A 142 -5.61 4.13 5.37
CA ASN A 142 -5.66 3.48 4.06
C ASN A 142 -6.90 3.88 3.25
N SER A 143 -8.05 4.04 3.90
CA SER A 143 -9.29 4.45 3.24
C SER A 143 -9.18 5.87 2.66
N VAL A 144 -8.56 6.79 3.41
CA VAL A 144 -8.30 8.16 2.96
C VAL A 144 -7.26 8.16 1.84
N ALA A 145 -6.15 7.44 2.03
CA ALA A 145 -5.07 7.33 1.04
C ALA A 145 -5.57 6.76 -0.29
N TYR A 146 -6.42 5.73 -0.23
CA TYR A 146 -6.97 5.08 -1.43
C TYR A 146 -7.81 6.04 -2.27
N ARG A 147 -8.64 6.87 -1.64
CA ARG A 147 -9.41 7.90 -2.35
C ARG A 147 -8.51 8.98 -2.93
N LEU A 148 -7.56 9.46 -2.13
CA LEU A 148 -6.67 10.54 -2.54
C LEU A 148 -5.69 10.12 -3.64
N ARG A 149 -5.20 8.85 -3.65
CA ARG A 149 -4.25 8.37 -4.65
C ARG A 149 -4.76 8.50 -6.07
N ARG A 150 -6.09 8.38 -6.27
CA ARG A 150 -6.70 8.45 -7.61
C ARG A 150 -6.43 9.78 -8.29
N PHE A 151 -6.37 10.86 -7.53
CA PHE A 151 -6.02 12.17 -8.04
C PHE A 151 -4.57 12.26 -8.56
N PHE A 152 -3.65 11.50 -7.95
CA PHE A 152 -2.22 11.54 -8.28
C PHE A 152 -1.81 10.51 -9.34
N LEU A 153 -2.71 9.62 -9.73
CA LEU A 153 -2.45 8.69 -10.81
C LEU A 153 -2.59 9.44 -12.15
N PRO A 154 -1.67 9.21 -13.09
CA PRO A 154 -1.86 9.71 -14.46
C PRO A 154 -3.12 9.09 -15.05
N ASP A 155 -3.94 9.89 -15.68
CA ASP A 155 -5.08 9.40 -16.43
C ASP A 155 -4.57 8.65 -17.68
N PRO A 156 -4.80 7.33 -17.81
CA PRO A 156 -4.32 6.57 -18.96
C PRO A 156 -4.92 7.04 -20.28
N ALA A 157 -6.04 7.77 -20.25
CA ALA A 157 -6.67 8.35 -21.45
C ALA A 157 -6.07 9.71 -21.83
N ALA A 158 -5.18 10.26 -21.02
CA ALA A 158 -4.56 11.58 -21.28
C ALA A 158 -3.30 11.52 -22.15
N TRP A 159 -2.90 10.37 -22.67
CA TRP A 159 -1.70 10.15 -23.50
C TRP A 159 -2.05 9.74 -24.91
#